data_9018a49d82abbccc0f4e778f0938b378
#
_entry.id   9018a49d82abbccc0f4e778f0938b378
#
_cell.length_a   1.000
_cell.length_b   1.000
_cell.length_c   1.000
_cell.angle_alpha   90.00
_cell.angle_beta   90.00
_cell.angle_gamma   90.00
#
_symmetry.space_group_name_H-M   'P 1'
#
loop_
_entity.id
_entity.type
_entity.pdbx_description
1 polymer ?
#
loop_
_entity_poly.entity_id
_entity_poly.type
_entity_poly.pdbx_seq_one_letter_code
_entity_poly.pdbx_strand_id
1 'polypeptide(L)'
;MKIADRIRSEIEAQIASGEWPPGHRIPFEHELVVQYGCARATVGSALTALVRAGLIERRRKAGTFVAYPHVHSAVLDIPDIGKAIAERTGSYRFNLLTSELRLDDGANGNFASGTKLRHLTGIHQGQDGPFAFEDRLISLASVPEAEDADFTAVSPSTWLIQSVPWTQARHRISAIGAGAEVSAHLAIPRHSPCLLVERWTWRTGEPVTYVCQTFRGDRFDLVATFTPEGR
;
A
#
# COMPACT_ATOMS: atom_id res chain seq x y z
N MET A 1 -8.18 -14.17 -27.61
CA MET A 1 -8.44 -13.34 -26.41
C MET A 1 -9.73 -12.55 -26.67
N LYS A 2 -10.69 -12.58 -25.74
CA LYS A 2 -11.96 -11.84 -25.90
C LYS A 2 -11.68 -10.32 -25.84
N ILE A 3 -12.44 -9.50 -26.58
CA ILE A 3 -12.24 -8.04 -26.60
C ILE A 3 -12.34 -7.44 -25.17
N ALA A 4 -13.25 -7.93 -24.34
CA ALA A 4 -13.37 -7.48 -22.95
C ALA A 4 -12.09 -7.74 -22.13
N ASP A 5 -11.44 -8.89 -22.32
CA ASP A 5 -10.18 -9.22 -21.63
C ASP A 5 -9.03 -8.34 -22.12
N ARG A 6 -9.01 -8.02 -23.41
CA ARG A 6 -8.03 -7.10 -24.00
C ARG A 6 -8.17 -5.69 -23.42
N ILE A 7 -9.41 -5.15 -23.39
CA ILE A 7 -9.67 -3.83 -22.79
C ILE A 7 -9.21 -3.79 -21.33
N ARG A 8 -9.54 -4.84 -20.56
CA ARG A 8 -9.13 -4.97 -19.17
C ARG A 8 -7.61 -4.94 -19.03
N SER A 9 -6.90 -5.81 -19.76
CA SER A 9 -5.44 -5.91 -19.67
C SER A 9 -4.72 -4.63 -20.10
N GLU A 10 -5.22 -3.90 -21.12
CA GLU A 10 -4.62 -2.64 -21.55
C GLU A 10 -4.80 -1.55 -20.51
N ILE A 11 -5.99 -1.44 -19.88
CA ILE A 11 -6.23 -0.49 -18.78
C ILE A 11 -5.40 -0.87 -17.54
N GLU A 12 -5.32 -2.15 -17.19
CA GLU A 12 -4.48 -2.65 -16.11
C GLU A 12 -3.00 -2.29 -16.35
N ALA A 13 -2.51 -2.41 -17.59
CA ALA A 13 -1.14 -2.06 -17.94
C ALA A 13 -0.86 -0.55 -17.78
N GLN A 14 -1.78 0.32 -18.20
CA GLN A 14 -1.62 1.78 -18.04
C GLN A 14 -1.65 2.23 -16.57
N ILE A 15 -2.48 1.57 -15.75
CA ILE A 15 -2.50 1.80 -14.30
C ILE A 15 -1.21 1.25 -13.68
N ALA A 16 -0.76 0.06 -14.11
CA ALA A 16 0.42 -0.60 -13.58
C ALA A 16 1.72 0.13 -13.92
N SER A 17 1.82 0.73 -15.10
CA SER A 17 2.98 1.53 -15.52
C SER A 17 3.04 2.92 -14.87
N GLY A 18 1.97 3.34 -14.15
CA GLY A 18 1.86 4.69 -13.61
C GLY A 18 1.43 5.75 -14.64
N GLU A 19 1.24 5.39 -15.91
CA GLU A 19 0.73 6.31 -16.94
C GLU A 19 -0.65 6.87 -16.54
N TRP A 20 -1.48 6.04 -15.88
CA TRP A 20 -2.71 6.47 -15.25
C TRP A 20 -2.59 6.39 -13.72
N PRO A 21 -2.16 7.47 -13.05
CA PRO A 21 -2.01 7.50 -11.59
C PRO A 21 -3.37 7.45 -10.89
N PRO A 22 -3.42 7.16 -9.57
CA PRO A 22 -4.64 7.25 -8.77
C PRO A 22 -5.36 8.59 -8.95
N GLY A 23 -6.66 8.54 -9.18
CA GLY A 23 -7.48 9.71 -9.51
C GLY A 23 -7.47 10.12 -10.98
N HIS A 24 -6.67 9.48 -11.84
CA HIS A 24 -6.72 9.70 -13.29
C HIS A 24 -8.10 9.33 -13.84
N ARG A 25 -8.64 10.16 -14.71
CA ARG A 25 -9.94 9.93 -15.34
C ARG A 25 -9.80 9.00 -16.53
N ILE A 26 -10.42 7.84 -16.48
CA ILE A 26 -10.49 6.89 -17.59
C ILE A 26 -11.41 7.45 -18.69
N PRO A 27 -11.11 7.24 -19.99
CA PRO A 27 -11.98 7.62 -21.08
C PRO A 27 -13.42 7.13 -20.87
N PHE A 28 -14.39 7.90 -21.32
CA PHE A 28 -15.80 7.51 -21.18
C PHE A 28 -16.12 6.20 -21.91
N GLU A 29 -17.14 5.47 -21.46
CA GLU A 29 -17.56 4.22 -22.09
C GLU A 29 -17.79 4.37 -23.62
N HIS A 30 -18.34 5.51 -24.07
CA HIS A 30 -18.57 5.73 -25.50
C HIS A 30 -17.27 5.96 -26.28
N GLU A 31 -16.26 6.57 -25.68
CA GLU A 31 -14.93 6.74 -26.28
C GLU A 31 -14.22 5.39 -26.41
N LEU A 32 -14.29 4.56 -25.37
CA LEU A 32 -13.78 3.19 -25.40
C LEU A 32 -14.50 2.32 -26.42
N VAL A 33 -15.82 2.49 -26.61
CA VAL A 33 -16.60 1.81 -27.67
C VAL A 33 -16.04 2.13 -29.04
N VAL A 34 -15.74 3.40 -29.30
CA VAL A 34 -15.14 3.84 -30.57
C VAL A 34 -13.72 3.33 -30.72
N GLN A 35 -12.91 3.47 -29.70
CA GLN A 35 -11.49 3.05 -29.69
C GLN A 35 -11.33 1.55 -29.96
N TYR A 36 -12.15 0.70 -29.33
CA TYR A 36 -12.05 -0.75 -29.46
C TYR A 36 -12.99 -1.37 -30.51
N GLY A 37 -13.82 -0.57 -31.15
CA GLY A 37 -14.76 -1.05 -32.18
C GLY A 37 -15.71 -2.14 -31.68
N CYS A 38 -16.22 -2.05 -30.46
CA CYS A 38 -17.00 -3.10 -29.82
C CYS A 38 -18.33 -2.59 -29.24
N ALA A 39 -19.18 -3.53 -28.83
CA ALA A 39 -20.46 -3.18 -28.19
C ALA A 39 -20.26 -2.54 -26.81
N ARG A 40 -21.12 -1.59 -26.43
CA ARG A 40 -21.12 -0.95 -25.11
C ARG A 40 -21.14 -1.95 -23.95
N ALA A 41 -21.89 -3.05 -24.10
CA ALA A 41 -21.94 -4.12 -23.09
C ALA A 41 -20.58 -4.77 -22.84
N THR A 42 -19.74 -4.87 -23.89
CA THR A 42 -18.37 -5.42 -23.79
C THR A 42 -17.47 -4.51 -22.97
N VAL A 43 -17.51 -3.19 -23.24
CA VAL A 43 -16.79 -2.18 -22.45
C VAL A 43 -17.31 -2.17 -21.01
N GLY A 44 -18.62 -2.18 -20.82
CA GLY A 44 -19.25 -2.21 -19.49
C GLY A 44 -18.83 -3.42 -18.67
N SER A 45 -18.69 -4.61 -19.31
CA SER A 45 -18.20 -5.85 -18.67
C SER A 45 -16.75 -5.72 -18.23
N ALA A 46 -15.86 -5.20 -19.09
CA ALA A 46 -14.46 -4.98 -18.78
C ALA A 46 -14.29 -3.99 -17.61
N LEU A 47 -14.95 -2.85 -17.67
CA LEU A 47 -14.92 -1.85 -16.58
C LEU A 47 -15.51 -2.38 -15.27
N THR A 48 -16.56 -3.20 -15.34
CA THR A 48 -17.13 -3.83 -14.13
C THR A 48 -16.16 -4.81 -13.49
N ALA A 49 -15.39 -5.55 -14.29
CA ALA A 49 -14.33 -6.42 -13.77
C ALA A 49 -13.23 -5.61 -13.07
N LEU A 50 -12.80 -4.48 -13.65
CA LEU A 50 -11.83 -3.57 -13.05
C LEU A 50 -12.34 -2.92 -11.74
N VAL A 51 -13.65 -2.55 -11.69
CA VAL A 51 -14.27 -2.05 -10.45
C VAL A 51 -14.26 -3.14 -9.37
N ARG A 52 -14.61 -4.39 -9.72
CA ARG A 52 -14.56 -5.53 -8.78
C ARG A 52 -13.13 -5.83 -8.30
N ALA A 53 -12.14 -5.59 -9.14
CA ALA A 53 -10.73 -5.71 -8.78
C ALA A 53 -10.22 -4.51 -7.94
N GLY A 54 -11.05 -3.48 -7.70
CA GLY A 54 -10.65 -2.30 -6.94
C GLY A 54 -9.67 -1.37 -7.67
N LEU A 55 -9.45 -1.58 -8.97
CA LEU A 55 -8.50 -0.77 -9.75
C LEU A 55 -9.10 0.55 -10.23
N ILE A 56 -10.42 0.60 -10.41
CA ILE A 56 -11.14 1.80 -10.83
C ILE A 56 -12.41 1.99 -10.01
N GLU A 57 -12.89 3.22 -9.92
CA GLU A 57 -14.14 3.58 -9.27
C GLU A 57 -15.05 4.39 -10.18
N ARG A 58 -16.37 4.18 -10.08
CA ARG A 58 -17.39 4.97 -10.79
C ARG A 58 -17.92 6.07 -9.88
N ARG A 59 -17.76 7.32 -10.29
CA ARG A 59 -18.32 8.48 -9.60
C ARG A 59 -19.55 8.98 -10.34
N ARG A 60 -20.67 9.07 -9.62
CA ARG A 60 -21.96 9.49 -10.21
C ARG A 60 -21.81 10.85 -10.90
N LYS A 61 -22.21 10.93 -12.18
CA LYS A 61 -22.13 12.12 -13.05
C LYS A 61 -20.72 12.63 -13.35
N ALA A 62 -19.66 12.07 -12.78
CA ALA A 62 -18.28 12.51 -12.98
C ALA A 62 -17.47 11.61 -13.93
N GLY A 63 -17.83 10.31 -14.02
CA GLY A 63 -17.13 9.35 -14.87
C GLY A 63 -16.49 8.21 -14.08
N THR A 64 -15.54 7.55 -14.73
CA THR A 64 -14.75 6.45 -14.13
C THR A 64 -13.32 6.95 -13.90
N PHE A 65 -12.75 6.61 -12.77
CA PHE A 65 -11.43 7.07 -12.35
C PHE A 65 -10.61 5.88 -11.88
N VAL A 66 -9.29 5.97 -11.99
CA VAL A 66 -8.37 5.06 -11.31
C VAL A 66 -8.62 5.21 -9.81
N ALA A 67 -8.89 4.10 -9.15
CA ALA A 67 -9.18 4.10 -7.73
C ALA A 67 -7.94 4.53 -6.93
N TYR A 68 -8.17 5.34 -5.91
CA TYR A 68 -7.19 5.41 -4.82
C TYR A 68 -7.21 4.06 -4.10
N PRO A 69 -6.07 3.61 -3.58
CA PRO A 69 -6.04 2.38 -2.81
C PRO A 69 -7.02 2.50 -1.62
N HIS A 70 -8.22 1.92 -1.75
CA HIS A 70 -9.16 1.84 -0.65
C HIS A 70 -9.08 0.46 -0.02
N VAL A 71 -8.72 0.41 1.26
CA VAL A 71 -8.86 -0.79 2.06
C VAL A 71 -10.31 -0.93 2.46
N HIS A 72 -11.09 -1.70 1.70
CA HIS A 72 -12.33 -2.25 2.22
C HIS A 72 -12.03 -3.59 2.91
N SER A 73 -11.41 -3.52 4.09
CA SER A 73 -11.38 -4.64 5.01
C SER A 73 -12.03 -4.20 6.31
N ALA A 74 -13.14 -4.81 6.65
CA ALA A 74 -13.91 -4.54 7.88
C ALA A 74 -13.16 -4.86 9.19
N VAL A 75 -11.87 -5.18 9.13
CA VAL A 75 -11.16 -5.63 10.31
C VAL A 75 -10.00 -4.74 10.72
N LEU A 76 -9.35 -3.97 9.86
CA LEU A 76 -8.29 -3.04 10.26
C LEU A 76 -7.94 -2.11 9.07
N ASP A 77 -8.65 -1.01 8.98
CA ASP A 77 -8.16 0.15 8.25
C ASP A 77 -6.97 0.69 9.06
N ILE A 78 -5.74 0.31 8.67
CA ILE A 78 -4.57 0.92 9.28
C ILE A 78 -4.38 2.24 8.55
N PRO A 79 -4.71 3.37 9.18
CA PRO A 79 -4.57 4.68 8.57
C PRO A 79 -3.11 4.91 8.16
N ASP A 80 -2.88 5.86 7.26
CA ASP A 80 -1.53 6.37 7.01
C ASP A 80 -0.88 6.68 8.37
N ILE A 81 0.16 5.93 8.70
CA ILE A 81 0.84 6.03 10.00
C ILE A 81 1.30 7.46 10.28
N GLY A 82 1.72 8.19 9.24
CA GLY A 82 2.13 9.58 9.39
C GLY A 82 0.98 10.47 9.82
N LYS A 83 -0.19 10.29 9.18
CA LYS A 83 -1.41 11.02 9.55
C LYS A 83 -1.86 10.68 10.97
N ALA A 84 -1.90 9.39 11.32
CA ALA A 84 -2.31 8.95 12.65
C ALA A 84 -1.39 9.50 13.76
N ILE A 85 -0.07 9.53 13.53
CA ILE A 85 0.87 10.11 14.48
C ILE A 85 0.70 11.63 14.56
N ALA A 86 0.57 12.32 13.42
CA ALA A 86 0.38 13.78 13.40
C ALA A 86 -0.88 14.22 14.15
N GLU A 87 -2.00 13.50 13.94
CA GLU A 87 -3.26 13.76 14.64
C GLU A 87 -3.15 13.55 16.16
N ARG A 88 -2.37 12.56 16.59
CA ARG A 88 -2.22 12.19 18.00
C ARG A 88 -1.18 13.04 18.73
N THR A 89 -0.11 13.49 18.05
CA THR A 89 1.04 14.14 18.68
C THR A 89 1.27 15.58 18.22
N GLY A 90 0.50 16.08 17.24
CA GLY A 90 0.63 17.43 16.68
C GLY A 90 1.71 17.56 15.60
N SER A 91 2.63 16.60 15.45
CA SER A 91 3.65 16.60 14.40
C SER A 91 4.03 15.18 13.97
N TYR A 92 4.58 15.06 12.77
CA TYR A 92 5.09 13.80 12.25
C TYR A 92 6.34 14.03 11.41
N ARG A 93 7.29 13.11 11.54
CA ARG A 93 8.46 13.01 10.66
C ARG A 93 8.85 11.53 10.50
N PHE A 94 9.21 11.16 9.27
CA PHE A 94 9.89 9.90 8.99
C PHE A 94 11.40 10.13 8.96
N ASN A 95 12.14 9.35 9.72
CA ASN A 95 13.60 9.42 9.78
C ASN A 95 14.16 8.17 9.10
N LEU A 96 14.56 8.30 7.83
CA LEU A 96 15.16 7.23 7.07
C LEU A 96 16.52 6.86 7.69
N LEU A 97 16.73 5.58 8.01
CA LEU A 97 17.99 5.06 8.56
C LEU A 97 18.84 4.43 7.47
N THR A 98 18.25 3.52 6.69
CA THR A 98 18.94 2.84 5.59
C THR A 98 18.06 2.82 4.34
N SER A 99 18.70 2.79 3.19
CA SER A 99 18.04 2.68 1.88
C SER A 99 19.00 2.02 0.92
N GLU A 100 18.72 0.77 0.57
CA GLU A 100 19.62 -0.06 -0.26
C GLU A 100 18.86 -0.87 -1.29
N LEU A 101 19.54 -1.19 -2.39
CA LEU A 101 19.06 -2.14 -3.39
C LEU A 101 19.64 -3.51 -3.07
N ARG A 102 18.77 -4.54 -3.06
CA ARG A 102 19.21 -5.91 -2.86
C ARG A 102 18.38 -6.90 -3.69
N LEU A 103 18.88 -8.09 -3.86
CA LEU A 103 18.11 -9.21 -4.39
C LEU A 103 17.48 -9.99 -3.23
N ASP A 104 16.23 -10.42 -3.40
CA ASP A 104 15.59 -11.30 -2.43
C ASP A 104 16.21 -12.70 -2.51
N ASP A 105 16.48 -13.29 -1.37
CA ASP A 105 17.02 -14.65 -1.24
C ASP A 105 15.91 -15.73 -1.20
N GLY A 106 14.63 -15.29 -1.16
CA GLY A 106 13.47 -16.16 -1.02
C GLY A 106 13.21 -16.66 0.41
N ALA A 107 14.08 -16.34 1.37
CA ALA A 107 14.01 -16.88 2.74
C ALA A 107 12.72 -16.47 3.48
N ASN A 108 12.20 -15.28 3.21
CA ASN A 108 11.01 -14.76 3.87
C ASN A 108 9.69 -15.16 3.18
N GLY A 109 9.74 -15.80 1.98
CA GLY A 109 8.57 -16.20 1.22
C GLY A 109 7.65 -15.04 0.77
N ASN A 110 8.13 -13.80 0.86
CA ASN A 110 7.36 -12.61 0.49
C ASN A 110 7.48 -12.28 -1.00
N PHE A 111 8.64 -12.59 -1.58
CA PHE A 111 8.96 -12.38 -2.99
C PHE A 111 9.64 -13.62 -3.55
N ALA A 112 9.69 -13.75 -4.87
CA ALA A 112 10.46 -14.80 -5.52
C ALA A 112 11.96 -14.54 -5.36
N SER A 113 12.76 -15.60 -5.17
CA SER A 113 14.22 -15.50 -5.12
C SER A 113 14.76 -14.79 -6.37
N GLY A 114 15.69 -13.86 -6.18
CA GLY A 114 16.25 -13.02 -7.24
C GLY A 114 15.43 -11.78 -7.58
N THR A 115 14.28 -11.54 -6.94
CA THR A 115 13.53 -10.28 -7.11
C THR A 115 14.39 -9.10 -6.65
N LYS A 116 14.53 -8.07 -7.49
CA LYS A 116 15.22 -6.82 -7.13
C LYS A 116 14.32 -5.99 -6.20
N LEU A 117 14.83 -5.67 -5.03
CA LEU A 117 14.10 -4.99 -3.96
C LEU A 117 14.76 -3.67 -3.58
N ARG A 118 13.96 -2.67 -3.23
CA ARG A 118 14.38 -1.54 -2.42
C ARG A 118 14.11 -1.90 -0.97
N HIS A 119 15.16 -1.98 -0.15
CA HIS A 119 15.08 -2.22 1.29
C HIS A 119 15.25 -0.90 2.04
N LEU A 120 14.33 -0.60 2.93
CA LEU A 120 14.28 0.64 3.68
C LEU A 120 14.09 0.33 5.16
N THR A 121 14.88 0.96 6.01
CA THR A 121 14.58 1.02 7.44
C THR A 121 14.43 2.45 7.89
N GLY A 122 13.56 2.70 8.87
CA GLY A 122 13.33 4.06 9.35
C GLY A 122 12.52 4.13 10.62
N ILE A 123 12.46 5.31 11.18
CA ILE A 123 11.74 5.61 12.42
C ILE A 123 10.63 6.62 12.13
N HIS A 124 9.41 6.26 12.48
CA HIS A 124 8.30 7.19 12.56
C HIS A 124 8.38 7.94 13.89
N GLN A 125 8.45 9.27 13.82
CA GLN A 125 8.56 10.12 14.99
C GLN A 125 7.36 11.06 15.09
N GLY A 126 6.83 11.20 16.31
CA GLY A 126 5.92 12.26 16.69
C GLY A 126 6.67 13.36 17.46
N GLN A 127 5.91 14.32 18.00
CA GLN A 127 6.46 15.40 18.81
C GLN A 127 7.24 14.89 20.03
N ASP A 128 6.77 13.80 20.65
CA ASP A 128 7.33 13.23 21.87
C ASP A 128 8.41 12.16 21.61
N GLY A 129 8.95 12.08 20.39
CA GLY A 129 10.03 11.17 20.02
C GLY A 129 9.58 9.95 19.20
N PRO A 130 10.40 8.87 19.20
CA PRO A 130 10.14 7.69 18.40
C PRO A 130 8.80 7.03 18.72
N PHE A 131 8.05 6.66 17.67
CA PHE A 131 6.73 6.06 17.76
C PHE A 131 6.71 4.63 17.23
N ALA A 132 7.33 4.41 16.06
CA ALA A 132 7.46 3.09 15.45
C ALA A 132 8.76 2.98 14.66
N PHE A 133 9.33 1.76 14.65
CA PHE A 133 10.40 1.35 13.77
C PHE A 133 9.82 0.60 12.57
N GLU A 134 10.23 0.95 11.36
CA GLU A 134 9.79 0.34 10.11
C GLU A 134 10.96 -0.36 9.42
N ASP A 135 10.73 -1.60 8.97
CA ASP A 135 11.54 -2.36 8.04
C ASP A 135 10.68 -2.75 6.84
N ARG A 136 11.06 -2.29 5.65
CA ARG A 136 10.24 -2.39 4.44
C ARG A 136 11.01 -2.89 3.24
N LEU A 137 10.34 -3.74 2.48
CA LEU A 137 10.77 -4.21 1.16
C LEU A 137 9.77 -3.75 0.10
N ILE A 138 10.27 -3.18 -1.00
CA ILE A 138 9.46 -2.79 -2.16
C ILE A 138 10.01 -3.51 -3.39
N SER A 139 9.13 -4.21 -4.11
CA SER A 139 9.49 -4.90 -5.36
C SER A 139 9.70 -3.90 -6.49
N LEU A 140 10.90 -3.82 -7.05
CA LEU A 140 11.20 -2.96 -8.20
C LEU A 140 10.63 -3.53 -9.51
N ALA A 141 10.25 -4.81 -9.54
CA ALA A 141 9.51 -5.37 -10.67
C ALA A 141 8.07 -4.84 -10.72
N SER A 142 7.45 -4.62 -9.53
CA SER A 142 6.09 -4.10 -9.43
C SER A 142 6.04 -2.57 -9.35
N VAL A 143 7.09 -1.94 -8.82
CA VAL A 143 7.18 -0.49 -8.56
C VAL A 143 8.59 0.00 -8.96
N PRO A 144 8.90 0.09 -10.26
CA PRO A 144 10.22 0.54 -10.72
C PRO A 144 10.61 1.92 -10.20
N GLU A 145 9.62 2.83 -10.06
CA GLU A 145 9.82 4.20 -9.61
C GLU A 145 10.35 4.29 -8.17
N ALA A 146 10.23 3.22 -7.38
CA ALA A 146 10.78 3.16 -6.04
C ALA A 146 12.32 3.07 -6.03
N GLU A 147 12.97 2.79 -7.17
CA GLU A 147 14.44 2.76 -7.28
C GLU A 147 15.05 4.13 -7.01
N ASP A 148 14.45 5.19 -7.56
CA ASP A 148 14.94 6.57 -7.49
C ASP A 148 14.14 7.46 -6.53
N ALA A 149 13.12 6.93 -5.87
CA ALA A 149 12.27 7.71 -4.96
C ALA A 149 13.05 8.23 -3.74
N ASP A 150 12.81 9.51 -3.40
CA ASP A 150 13.40 10.15 -2.21
C ASP A 150 12.53 9.93 -0.98
N PHE A 151 12.90 8.93 -0.18
CA PHE A 151 12.23 8.61 1.09
C PHE A 151 12.71 9.44 2.28
N THR A 152 13.60 10.40 2.08
CA THR A 152 13.95 11.39 3.12
C THR A 152 12.91 12.50 3.21
N ALA A 153 12.27 12.85 2.08
CA ALA A 153 11.25 13.87 1.99
C ALA A 153 9.85 13.37 2.36
N VAL A 154 9.54 12.11 2.00
CA VAL A 154 8.20 11.50 2.20
C VAL A 154 8.38 10.07 2.72
N SER A 155 7.57 9.64 3.68
CA SER A 155 7.65 8.27 4.18
C SER A 155 7.26 7.25 3.09
N PRO A 156 7.87 6.03 3.09
CA PRO A 156 7.52 5.00 2.11
C PRO A 156 6.03 4.63 2.13
N SER A 157 5.40 4.64 3.31
CA SER A 157 3.96 4.37 3.46
C SER A 157 3.11 5.41 2.75
N THR A 158 3.38 6.69 2.98
CA THR A 158 2.65 7.79 2.34
C THR A 158 2.88 7.81 0.83
N TRP A 159 4.14 7.63 0.40
CA TRP A 159 4.50 7.59 -1.01
C TRP A 159 3.79 6.44 -1.76
N LEU A 160 3.79 5.22 -1.19
CA LEU A 160 3.12 4.06 -1.79
C LEU A 160 1.61 4.26 -1.88
N ILE A 161 0.97 4.81 -0.83
CA ILE A 161 -0.48 5.08 -0.83
C ILE A 161 -0.84 6.08 -1.94
N GLN A 162 0.00 7.08 -2.17
CA GLN A 162 -0.26 8.14 -3.16
C GLN A 162 0.06 7.71 -4.59
N SER A 163 1.07 6.85 -4.78
CA SER A 163 1.66 6.58 -6.10
C SER A 163 1.31 5.20 -6.65
N VAL A 164 1.02 4.20 -5.80
CA VAL A 164 0.91 2.81 -6.21
C VAL A 164 -0.48 2.25 -5.94
N PRO A 165 -1.28 1.97 -6.99
CA PRO A 165 -2.53 1.24 -6.81
C PRO A 165 -2.26 -0.20 -6.37
N TRP A 166 -3.06 -0.71 -5.44
CA TRP A 166 -3.00 -2.09 -4.97
C TRP A 166 -4.39 -2.71 -4.96
N THR A 167 -4.46 -4.05 -5.02
CA THR A 167 -5.73 -4.79 -5.11
C THR A 167 -6.00 -5.67 -3.89
N GLN A 168 -4.96 -6.02 -3.15
CA GLN A 168 -5.07 -6.86 -1.97
C GLN A 168 -4.01 -6.47 -0.94
N ALA A 169 -4.40 -6.48 0.34
CA ALA A 169 -3.48 -6.39 1.46
C ALA A 169 -3.83 -7.44 2.52
N ARG A 170 -2.81 -7.94 3.20
CA ARG A 170 -2.93 -8.83 4.35
C ARG A 170 -2.15 -8.23 5.51
N HIS A 171 -2.77 -8.19 6.68
CA HIS A 171 -2.12 -7.77 7.92
C HIS A 171 -1.99 -8.96 8.87
N ARG A 172 -0.88 -8.98 9.61
CA ARG A 172 -0.70 -9.81 10.79
C ARG A 172 -0.26 -8.91 11.93
N ILE A 173 -0.95 -9.00 13.05
CA ILE A 173 -0.67 -8.22 14.23
C ILE A 173 -0.35 -9.18 15.36
N SER A 174 0.78 -8.94 16.01
CA SER A 174 1.26 -9.76 17.12
C SER A 174 1.91 -8.90 18.21
N ALA A 175 1.95 -9.41 19.43
CA ALA A 175 2.66 -8.80 20.53
C ALA A 175 4.06 -9.42 20.63
N ILE A 176 5.08 -8.58 20.78
CA ILE A 176 6.48 -8.98 20.95
C ILE A 176 7.15 -8.19 22.07
N GLY A 177 8.25 -8.71 22.61
CA GLY A 177 9.18 -7.93 23.42
C GLY A 177 10.22 -7.25 22.54
N ALA A 178 10.56 -5.99 22.83
CA ALA A 178 11.56 -5.24 22.09
C ALA A 178 12.93 -5.96 22.09
N GLY A 179 13.44 -6.31 20.91
CA GLY A 179 14.81 -6.78 20.72
C GLY A 179 15.83 -5.65 20.87
N ALA A 180 17.11 -5.95 20.79
CA ALA A 180 18.18 -4.97 20.98
C ALA A 180 18.10 -3.79 20.00
N GLU A 181 17.88 -4.06 18.71
CA GLU A 181 17.76 -3.07 17.64
C GLU A 181 16.55 -2.17 17.86
N VAL A 182 15.37 -2.76 18.02
CA VAL A 182 14.12 -2.02 18.26
C VAL A 182 14.22 -1.17 19.53
N SER A 183 14.81 -1.70 20.60
CA SER A 183 15.05 -0.97 21.86
C SER A 183 15.87 0.29 21.63
N ALA A 184 16.96 0.18 20.85
CA ALA A 184 17.83 1.30 20.55
C ALA A 184 17.11 2.37 19.71
N HIS A 185 16.41 1.95 18.64
CA HIS A 185 15.72 2.87 17.73
C HIS A 185 14.48 3.55 18.34
N LEU A 186 13.75 2.84 19.19
CA LEU A 186 12.56 3.37 19.84
C LEU A 186 12.84 4.03 21.20
N ALA A 187 14.11 4.04 21.66
CA ALA A 187 14.52 4.58 22.96
C ALA A 187 13.68 3.99 24.12
N ILE A 188 13.50 2.66 24.14
CA ILE A 188 12.78 1.90 25.18
C ILE A 188 13.66 0.79 25.76
N PRO A 189 13.41 0.33 27.00
CA PRO A 189 14.11 -0.81 27.54
C PRO A 189 13.95 -2.08 26.69
N ARG A 190 14.94 -2.97 26.71
CA ARG A 190 14.81 -4.30 26.10
C ARG A 190 13.64 -5.06 26.73
N HIS A 191 12.98 -5.87 25.91
CA HIS A 191 11.78 -6.63 26.30
C HIS A 191 10.54 -5.78 26.63
N SER A 192 10.57 -4.45 26.44
CA SER A 192 9.36 -3.63 26.52
C SER A 192 8.29 -4.20 25.60
N PRO A 193 7.02 -4.24 26.00
CA PRO A 193 5.92 -4.69 25.14
C PRO A 193 5.81 -3.82 23.90
N CYS A 194 5.75 -4.47 22.75
CA CYS A 194 5.56 -3.82 21.46
C CYS A 194 4.48 -4.53 20.67
N LEU A 195 3.78 -3.77 19.84
CA LEU A 195 2.89 -4.30 18.82
C LEU A 195 3.65 -4.41 17.51
N LEU A 196 3.71 -5.61 16.94
CA LEU A 196 4.28 -5.89 15.63
C LEU A 196 3.16 -5.96 14.59
N VAL A 197 3.23 -5.11 13.59
CA VAL A 197 2.29 -5.10 12.47
C VAL A 197 3.04 -5.42 11.19
N GLU A 198 2.73 -6.55 10.60
CA GLU A 198 3.24 -6.96 9.30
C GLU A 198 2.17 -6.74 8.24
N ARG A 199 2.55 -6.19 7.09
CA ARG A 199 1.65 -5.99 5.96
C ARG A 199 2.28 -6.49 4.68
N TRP A 200 1.54 -7.29 3.96
CA TRP A 200 1.80 -7.70 2.58
C TRP A 200 0.82 -7.00 1.68
N THR A 201 1.28 -6.49 0.56
CA THR A 201 0.44 -5.79 -0.41
C THR A 201 0.70 -6.33 -1.81
N TRP A 202 -0.36 -6.58 -2.56
CA TRP A 202 -0.31 -7.09 -3.93
C TRP A 202 -1.10 -6.18 -4.89
N ARG A 203 -0.66 -6.21 -6.14
CA ARG A 203 -1.38 -5.63 -7.27
C ARG A 203 -1.61 -6.72 -8.31
N THR A 204 -2.89 -7.07 -8.58
CA THR A 204 -3.28 -8.14 -9.52
C THR A 204 -2.54 -9.47 -9.33
N GLY A 205 -2.27 -9.84 -8.08
CA GLY A 205 -1.56 -11.06 -7.72
C GLY A 205 -0.05 -10.93 -7.57
N GLU A 206 0.55 -9.85 -8.10
CA GLU A 206 1.98 -9.58 -7.98
C GLU A 206 2.31 -8.87 -6.67
N PRO A 207 3.34 -9.29 -5.94
CA PRO A 207 3.73 -8.67 -4.68
C PRO A 207 4.33 -7.27 -4.93
N VAL A 208 3.80 -6.28 -4.22
CA VAL A 208 4.22 -4.87 -4.29
C VAL A 208 5.18 -4.54 -3.16
N THR A 209 4.76 -4.77 -1.92
CA THR A 209 5.56 -4.44 -0.74
C THR A 209 5.26 -5.36 0.42
N TYR A 210 6.28 -5.62 1.22
CA TYR A 210 6.19 -6.17 2.57
C TYR A 210 6.73 -5.14 3.55
N VAL A 211 6.04 -4.92 4.64
CA VAL A 211 6.51 -4.06 5.72
C VAL A 211 6.27 -4.72 7.07
N CYS A 212 7.25 -4.56 7.93
CA CYS A 212 7.24 -4.91 9.33
C CYS A 212 7.37 -3.61 10.15
N GLN A 213 6.34 -3.26 10.91
CA GLN A 213 6.31 -2.06 11.75
C GLN A 213 6.21 -2.47 13.20
N THR A 214 7.16 -2.04 14.01
CA THR A 214 7.17 -2.29 15.46
C THR A 214 6.81 -1.01 16.19
N PHE A 215 5.67 -1.03 16.86
CA PHE A 215 5.15 0.10 17.63
C PHE A 215 5.43 -0.07 19.12
N ARG A 216 5.71 1.03 19.79
CA ARG A 216 5.77 1.05 21.25
C ARG A 216 4.39 0.75 21.82
N GLY A 217 4.29 -0.27 22.70
CA GLY A 217 3.02 -0.70 23.29
C GLY A 217 2.40 0.31 24.27
N ASP A 218 3.20 1.27 24.77
CA ASP A 218 2.74 2.36 25.62
C ASP A 218 2.16 3.56 24.82
N ARG A 219 2.30 3.55 23.49
CA ARG A 219 1.90 4.67 22.61
C ARG A 219 0.97 4.28 21.48
N PHE A 220 0.75 3.01 21.24
CA PHE A 220 -0.04 2.54 20.12
C PHE A 220 -1.05 1.47 20.53
N ASP A 221 -2.27 1.68 20.09
CA ASP A 221 -3.40 0.76 20.23
C ASP A 221 -4.13 0.64 18.90
N LEU A 222 -4.78 -0.49 18.69
CA LEU A 222 -5.65 -0.73 17.53
C LEU A 222 -7.08 -0.80 18.04
N VAL A 223 -7.93 0.10 17.54
CA VAL A 223 -9.35 0.14 17.90
C VAL A 223 -10.17 -0.12 16.64
N ALA A 224 -11.05 -1.12 16.70
CA ALA A 224 -12.02 -1.39 15.66
C ALA A 224 -13.44 -1.31 16.26
N THR A 225 -14.32 -0.57 15.59
CA THR A 225 -15.73 -0.46 16.00
C THR A 225 -16.58 -1.27 15.05
N PHE A 226 -17.38 -2.17 15.58
CA PHE A 226 -18.30 -3.01 14.82
C PHE A 226 -19.73 -2.63 15.18
N THR A 227 -20.57 -2.37 14.18
CA THR A 227 -22.02 -2.28 14.32
C THR A 227 -22.63 -3.57 13.80
N PRO A 228 -23.52 -4.25 14.55
CA PRO A 228 -24.26 -5.38 14.01
C PRO A 228 -25.01 -4.94 12.75
N GLU A 229 -24.86 -5.64 11.64
CA GLU A 229 -25.75 -5.44 10.48
C GLU A 229 -27.18 -5.70 10.94
N GLY A 230 -28.06 -4.73 10.72
CA GLY A 230 -29.46 -4.82 11.11
C GLY A 230 -30.12 -6.05 10.47
N ARG A 231 -30.83 -6.83 11.32
CA ARG A 231 -31.74 -7.89 10.89
C ARG A 231 -32.89 -7.31 10.10
#